data_eb61e705eb11fdf68b0f49289cff2338
#
_entry.id   eb61e705eb11fdf68b0f49289cff2338
#
_cell.length_a   1.000
_cell.length_b   1.000
_cell.length_c   1.000
_cell.angle_alpha   90.00
_cell.angle_beta   90.00
_cell.angle_gamma   90.00
#
_symmetry.space_group_name_H-M   'P 1'
#
loop_
_entity.id
_entity.type
_entity.pdbx_description
1 polymer ?
#
loop_
_entity_poly.entity_id
_entity_poly.type
_entity_poly.pdbx_seq_one_letter_code
_entity_poly.pdbx_strand_id
1 'polypeptide(L)'
;MSTVLPDAIGARRLNRGITATWWYTVSGVMVFQVMVVFIWLSIFGGMGVDPVTLATVGIGGLVWCAASLPLLLQYRHRDDTAGPVAGWRSTLIPLAIAVVFGIVSGVVSGLWLVGAVPLIQSLALLNWPRGVRLRLLVTAMALLAALWFIDWRTAFPDADAEISSAWVVFGVFGVGLPAMTVMSLWWWDVLVTLDRARVAEARLGATQERLRVATDVHDLQGHHLQVIALQLELAERLLDKDPDAALEQLRLARTSVTEARQGTRDLAMRFRGVPLPDEIANAVDLLRAAGTSADAEVSPDAAAAPASVLGPVIRETTTNVLRHGGGRWARLSLTRQGGSGEQGAAWRYEIVNDAASDPASGDDGSGLDGISRRVAEAGGEVRVERTKTEFHVVVTVPDRAPGKDVRR
;
A
#
# COMPACT_ATOMS: atom_id res chain seq x y z
N MET A 1 -5.20 -10.59 -20.04
CA MET A 1 -3.94 -10.62 -19.26
C MET A 1 -3.98 -9.42 -18.34
N SER A 2 -4.05 -9.65 -17.04
CA SER A 2 -4.44 -8.64 -16.04
C SER A 2 -3.42 -7.52 -15.91
N THR A 3 -3.82 -6.31 -16.22
CA THR A 3 -3.07 -5.07 -15.96
C THR A 3 -2.99 -4.84 -14.46
N VAL A 4 -1.82 -5.11 -13.89
CA VAL A 4 -1.52 -4.84 -12.47
C VAL A 4 -1.15 -3.36 -12.35
N LEU A 5 -2.03 -2.56 -11.76
CA LEU A 5 -1.84 -1.14 -11.43
C LEU A 5 -0.55 -0.91 -10.61
N PRO A 6 0.19 0.20 -10.78
CA PRO A 6 1.40 0.55 -10.03
C PRO A 6 1.19 0.55 -8.50
N ASP A 7 0.03 0.98 -8.01
CA ASP A 7 -0.35 0.88 -6.60
C ASP A 7 -0.49 -0.57 -6.12
N ALA A 8 -0.91 -1.47 -6.99
CA ALA A 8 -0.98 -2.89 -6.68
C ALA A 8 0.42 -3.54 -6.58
N ILE A 9 1.43 -3.02 -7.28
CA ILE A 9 2.82 -3.50 -7.17
C ILE A 9 3.43 -2.99 -5.86
N GLY A 10 3.22 -1.74 -5.51
CA GLY A 10 3.62 -1.16 -4.22
C GLY A 10 2.97 -1.86 -3.03
N ALA A 11 1.66 -2.01 -3.07
CA ALA A 11 0.87 -2.74 -2.07
C ALA A 11 1.26 -4.23 -1.97
N ARG A 12 1.56 -4.88 -3.10
CA ARG A 12 2.07 -6.28 -3.10
C ARG A 12 3.48 -6.40 -2.53
N ARG A 13 4.38 -5.46 -2.79
CA ARG A 13 5.73 -5.44 -2.19
C ARG A 13 5.66 -5.21 -0.69
N LEU A 14 4.84 -4.28 -0.24
CA LEU A 14 4.60 -3.97 1.17
C LEU A 14 4.00 -5.18 1.90
N ASN A 15 2.97 -5.80 1.32
CA ASN A 15 2.32 -6.99 1.88
C ASN A 15 3.27 -8.21 1.93
N ARG A 16 4.20 -8.33 0.95
CA ARG A 16 5.27 -9.33 1.00
C ARG A 16 6.26 -9.05 2.13
N GLY A 17 6.64 -7.79 2.37
CA GLY A 17 7.51 -7.39 3.48
C GLY A 17 6.91 -7.76 4.82
N ILE A 18 5.67 -7.40 5.09
CA ILE A 18 4.94 -7.73 6.32
C ILE A 18 4.83 -9.26 6.50
N THR A 19 4.49 -9.97 5.43
CA THR A 19 4.40 -11.43 5.47
C THR A 19 5.75 -12.09 5.72
N ALA A 20 6.82 -11.60 5.11
CA ALA A 20 8.19 -12.11 5.35
C ALA A 20 8.62 -11.88 6.81
N THR A 21 8.36 -10.70 7.38
CA THR A 21 8.66 -10.39 8.77
C THR A 21 7.87 -11.28 9.74
N TRP A 22 6.60 -11.57 9.41
CA TRP A 22 5.82 -12.52 10.21
C TRP A 22 6.46 -13.91 10.23
N TRP A 23 6.82 -14.45 9.07
CA TRP A 23 7.47 -15.77 9.01
C TRP A 23 8.82 -15.77 9.68
N TYR A 24 9.57 -14.67 9.65
CA TYR A 24 10.80 -14.51 10.44
C TYR A 24 10.52 -14.59 11.94
N THR A 25 9.48 -13.92 12.43
CA THR A 25 9.06 -13.98 13.84
C THR A 25 8.63 -15.39 14.24
N VAL A 26 7.83 -16.08 13.42
CA VAL A 26 7.43 -17.46 13.64
C VAL A 26 8.66 -18.37 13.70
N SER A 27 9.56 -18.25 12.73
CA SER A 27 10.80 -19.04 12.69
C SER A 27 11.65 -18.81 13.94
N GLY A 28 11.78 -17.57 14.40
CA GLY A 28 12.51 -17.25 15.63
C GLY A 28 11.92 -17.95 16.86
N VAL A 29 10.60 -17.86 17.04
CA VAL A 29 9.92 -18.54 18.17
C VAL A 29 10.09 -20.05 18.08
N MET A 30 9.91 -20.63 16.89
CA MET A 30 10.05 -22.07 16.68
C MET A 30 11.49 -22.55 16.92
N VAL A 31 12.49 -21.81 16.46
CA VAL A 31 13.91 -22.13 16.71
C VAL A 31 14.22 -22.12 18.20
N PHE A 32 13.73 -21.14 18.96
CA PHE A 32 13.92 -21.12 20.42
C PHE A 32 13.25 -22.30 21.10
N GLN A 33 12.04 -22.69 20.73
CA GLN A 33 11.37 -23.86 21.31
C GLN A 33 12.11 -25.17 20.99
N VAL A 34 12.47 -25.35 19.71
CA VAL A 34 13.25 -26.56 19.30
C VAL A 34 14.61 -26.59 19.98
N MET A 35 15.26 -25.44 20.14
CA MET A 35 16.54 -25.32 20.83
C MET A 35 16.41 -25.74 22.30
N VAL A 36 15.34 -25.35 22.99
CA VAL A 36 15.10 -25.78 24.39
C VAL A 36 14.94 -27.31 24.47
N VAL A 37 14.15 -27.91 23.58
CA VAL A 37 13.99 -29.35 23.49
C VAL A 37 15.34 -30.05 23.22
N PHE A 38 16.14 -29.50 22.32
CA PHE A 38 17.46 -30.02 21.99
C PHE A 38 18.42 -29.94 23.19
N ILE A 39 18.41 -28.82 23.94
CA ILE A 39 19.20 -28.65 25.16
C ILE A 39 18.79 -29.72 26.20
N TRP A 40 17.49 -29.95 26.39
CA TRP A 40 17.02 -30.99 27.30
C TRP A 40 17.52 -32.38 26.90
N LEU A 41 17.38 -32.73 25.61
CA LEU A 41 17.85 -34.01 25.08
C LEU A 41 19.37 -34.19 25.22
N SER A 42 20.14 -33.12 24.97
CA SER A 42 21.59 -33.15 25.09
C SER A 42 22.03 -33.41 26.54
N ILE A 43 21.40 -32.73 27.50
CA ILE A 43 21.71 -32.86 28.92
C ILE A 43 21.28 -34.25 29.44
N PHE A 44 20.06 -34.70 29.13
CA PHE A 44 19.55 -36.01 29.52
C PHE A 44 20.38 -37.16 28.92
N GLY A 45 20.79 -37.00 27.63
CA GLY A 45 21.68 -37.96 26.97
C GLY A 45 23.05 -38.04 27.65
N GLY A 46 23.62 -36.89 28.03
CA GLY A 46 24.88 -36.82 28.79
C GLY A 46 24.79 -37.43 30.18
N MET A 47 23.63 -37.38 30.83
CA MET A 47 23.37 -37.99 32.14
C MET A 47 23.06 -39.50 32.06
N GLY A 48 22.96 -40.08 30.86
CA GLY A 48 22.67 -41.50 30.68
C GLY A 48 21.22 -41.85 31.04
N VAL A 49 20.29 -40.94 30.92
CA VAL A 49 18.86 -41.18 31.16
C VAL A 49 18.34 -42.24 30.19
N ASP A 50 17.36 -43.02 30.60
CA ASP A 50 16.84 -44.13 29.80
C ASP A 50 16.26 -43.70 28.42
N PRO A 51 16.36 -44.59 27.41
CA PRO A 51 15.92 -44.26 26.04
C PRO A 51 14.43 -43.89 25.93
N VAL A 52 13.57 -44.40 26.83
CA VAL A 52 12.13 -44.09 26.82
C VAL A 52 11.90 -42.63 27.22
N THR A 53 12.59 -42.14 28.24
CA THR A 53 12.57 -40.74 28.65
C THR A 53 13.08 -39.83 27.53
N LEU A 54 14.21 -40.16 26.89
CA LEU A 54 14.74 -39.40 25.75
C LEU A 54 13.76 -39.36 24.59
N ALA A 55 13.15 -40.48 24.22
CA ALA A 55 12.15 -40.56 23.17
C ALA A 55 10.88 -39.72 23.51
N THR A 56 10.42 -39.81 24.75
CA THR A 56 9.23 -39.08 25.23
C THR A 56 9.47 -37.57 25.17
N VAL A 57 10.60 -37.08 25.65
CA VAL A 57 10.94 -35.65 25.63
C VAL A 57 11.17 -35.17 24.19
N GLY A 58 11.85 -35.97 23.35
CA GLY A 58 12.16 -35.59 21.97
C GLY A 58 10.93 -35.58 21.09
N ILE A 59 10.20 -36.69 20.99
CA ILE A 59 9.02 -36.79 20.13
C ILE A 59 7.89 -35.89 20.65
N GLY A 60 7.62 -35.94 21.96
CA GLY A 60 6.62 -35.09 22.59
C GLY A 60 6.93 -33.60 22.45
N GLY A 61 8.21 -33.22 22.58
CA GLY A 61 8.68 -31.86 22.37
C GLY A 61 8.45 -31.37 20.93
N LEU A 62 8.72 -32.21 19.93
CA LEU A 62 8.42 -31.85 18.51
C LEU A 62 6.93 -31.72 18.26
N VAL A 63 6.11 -32.60 18.84
CA VAL A 63 4.64 -32.50 18.75
C VAL A 63 4.13 -31.19 19.39
N TRP A 64 4.67 -30.86 20.59
CA TRP A 64 4.34 -29.59 21.24
C TRP A 64 4.80 -28.37 20.43
N CYS A 65 5.98 -28.37 19.83
CA CYS A 65 6.43 -27.32 18.93
C CYS A 65 5.47 -27.16 17.75
N ALA A 66 5.10 -28.25 17.08
CA ALA A 66 4.14 -28.23 15.97
C ALA A 66 2.77 -27.71 16.42
N ALA A 67 2.30 -28.09 17.61
CA ALA A 67 1.04 -27.61 18.18
C ALA A 67 1.05 -26.12 18.53
N SER A 68 2.21 -25.48 18.65
CA SER A 68 2.32 -24.03 18.87
C SER A 68 2.04 -23.19 17.61
N LEU A 69 2.14 -23.77 16.40
CA LEU A 69 1.89 -23.07 15.13
C LEU A 69 0.47 -22.48 14.99
N PRO A 70 -0.62 -23.22 15.30
CA PRO A 70 -1.96 -22.67 15.28
C PRO A 70 -2.12 -21.45 16.21
N LEU A 71 -1.49 -21.43 17.39
CA LEU A 71 -1.52 -20.29 18.31
C LEU A 71 -0.84 -19.06 17.71
N LEU A 72 0.31 -19.24 17.06
CA LEU A 72 1.02 -18.18 16.34
C LEU A 72 0.19 -17.64 15.17
N LEU A 73 -0.42 -18.51 14.36
CA LEU A 73 -1.29 -18.08 13.26
C LEU A 73 -2.50 -17.31 13.76
N GLN A 74 -3.09 -17.73 14.87
CA GLN A 74 -4.19 -17.02 15.52
C GLN A 74 -3.75 -15.63 16.04
N TYR A 75 -2.54 -15.53 16.57
CA TYR A 75 -1.96 -14.26 17.01
C TYR A 75 -1.82 -13.26 15.86
N ARG A 76 -1.46 -13.71 14.67
CA ARG A 76 -1.36 -12.86 13.46
C ARG A 76 -2.71 -12.22 13.10
N HIS A 77 -3.81 -13.00 13.17
CA HIS A 77 -5.13 -12.59 12.69
C HIS A 77 -6.03 -12.04 13.80
N ARG A 78 -5.50 -11.74 14.96
CA ARG A 78 -6.27 -11.29 16.14
C ARG A 78 -7.07 -10.02 15.94
N ASP A 79 -6.64 -9.14 15.01
CA ASP A 79 -7.29 -7.86 14.72
C ASP A 79 -8.20 -7.93 13.47
N ASP A 80 -8.29 -9.06 12.79
CA ASP A 80 -9.12 -9.26 11.62
C ASP A 80 -10.57 -9.50 12.06
N THR A 81 -11.38 -8.44 12.04
CA THR A 81 -12.82 -8.52 12.38
C THR A 81 -13.65 -9.30 11.36
N ALA A 82 -13.12 -9.56 10.18
CA ALA A 82 -13.77 -10.29 9.09
C ALA A 82 -13.25 -11.74 8.88
N GLY A 83 -12.25 -12.17 9.67
CA GLY A 83 -11.74 -13.53 9.60
C GLY A 83 -12.67 -14.54 10.26
N PRO A 84 -12.62 -15.83 9.89
CA PRO A 84 -13.34 -16.87 10.62
C PRO A 84 -12.90 -16.80 12.08
N VAL A 85 -13.84 -16.62 12.99
CA VAL A 85 -13.59 -16.70 14.43
C VAL A 85 -12.83 -17.99 14.65
N ALA A 86 -11.57 -17.87 15.07
CA ALA A 86 -10.72 -19.03 15.33
C ALA A 86 -11.47 -19.86 16.35
N GLY A 87 -11.96 -21.03 15.92
CA GLY A 87 -12.82 -21.87 16.73
C GLY A 87 -12.06 -22.24 18.00
N TRP A 88 -12.75 -22.35 19.14
CA TRP A 88 -12.19 -22.77 20.44
C TRP A 88 -11.21 -23.96 20.32
N ARG A 89 -11.37 -24.81 19.30
CA ARG A 89 -10.50 -25.95 19.01
C ARG A 89 -9.08 -25.53 18.65
N SER A 90 -8.88 -24.45 17.92
CA SER A 90 -7.53 -23.98 17.54
C SER A 90 -6.74 -23.42 18.71
N THR A 91 -7.37 -23.12 19.84
CA THR A 91 -6.73 -22.69 21.09
C THR A 91 -6.63 -23.85 22.08
N LEU A 92 -7.73 -24.62 22.29
CA LEU A 92 -7.76 -25.64 23.34
C LEU A 92 -6.95 -26.89 22.97
N ILE A 93 -6.92 -27.30 21.69
CA ILE A 93 -6.11 -28.46 21.28
C ILE A 93 -4.62 -28.24 21.53
N PRO A 94 -3.98 -27.14 21.10
CA PRO A 94 -2.58 -26.86 21.44
C PRO A 94 -2.31 -26.79 22.94
N LEU A 95 -3.19 -26.17 23.71
CA LEU A 95 -3.04 -26.12 25.17
C LEU A 95 -3.17 -27.49 25.81
N ALA A 96 -4.11 -28.34 25.36
CA ALA A 96 -4.24 -29.71 25.84
C ALA A 96 -2.98 -30.54 25.54
N ILE A 97 -2.42 -30.41 24.34
CA ILE A 97 -1.14 -31.05 23.96
C ILE A 97 -0.01 -30.57 24.88
N ALA A 98 0.08 -29.27 25.15
CA ALA A 98 1.08 -28.70 26.03
C ALA A 98 0.95 -29.23 27.49
N VAL A 99 -0.28 -29.36 28.00
CA VAL A 99 -0.57 -29.90 29.32
C VAL A 99 -0.18 -31.38 29.38
N VAL A 100 -0.64 -32.19 28.42
CA VAL A 100 -0.34 -33.64 28.39
C VAL A 100 1.16 -33.88 28.26
N PHE A 101 1.81 -33.17 27.33
CA PHE A 101 3.27 -33.28 27.16
C PHE A 101 3.99 -32.82 28.43
N GLY A 102 3.59 -31.70 29.04
CA GLY A 102 4.19 -31.22 30.29
C GLY A 102 4.07 -32.24 31.43
N ILE A 103 2.88 -32.82 31.66
CA ILE A 103 2.68 -33.83 32.71
C ILE A 103 3.55 -35.04 32.44
N VAL A 104 3.49 -35.59 31.21
CA VAL A 104 4.24 -36.84 30.88
C VAL A 104 5.74 -36.61 30.97
N SER A 105 6.27 -35.53 30.37
CA SER A 105 7.70 -35.23 30.40
C SER A 105 8.19 -34.89 31.79
N GLY A 106 7.42 -34.19 32.61
CA GLY A 106 7.73 -33.87 33.99
C GLY A 106 7.80 -35.13 34.87
N VAL A 107 6.84 -36.05 34.74
CA VAL A 107 6.80 -37.30 35.48
C VAL A 107 7.96 -38.23 35.09
N VAL A 108 8.20 -38.39 33.77
CA VAL A 108 9.24 -39.32 33.28
C VAL A 108 10.65 -38.79 33.55
N SER A 109 10.87 -37.45 33.44
CA SER A 109 12.15 -36.83 33.76
C SER A 109 12.38 -36.60 35.26
N GLY A 110 11.34 -36.59 36.08
CA GLY A 110 11.39 -36.20 37.48
C GLY A 110 11.66 -34.72 37.74
N LEU A 111 11.53 -33.86 36.70
CA LEU A 111 11.83 -32.43 36.76
C LEU A 111 10.56 -31.56 36.56
N TRP A 112 10.27 -30.72 37.54
CA TRP A 112 9.12 -29.82 37.51
C TRP A 112 9.22 -28.75 36.44
N LEU A 113 10.44 -28.25 36.16
CA LEU A 113 10.69 -27.27 35.12
C LEU A 113 10.26 -27.79 33.74
N VAL A 114 10.68 -29.03 33.41
CA VAL A 114 10.32 -29.69 32.13
C VAL A 114 8.80 -29.83 32.00
N GLY A 115 8.14 -30.15 33.13
CA GLY A 115 6.68 -30.26 33.18
C GLY A 115 5.92 -28.92 32.96
N ALA A 116 6.46 -27.84 33.50
CA ALA A 116 5.79 -26.54 33.51
C ALA A 116 6.01 -25.72 32.22
N VAL A 117 7.20 -25.78 31.60
CA VAL A 117 7.57 -24.97 30.44
C VAL A 117 6.60 -25.12 29.29
N PRO A 118 6.11 -26.29 28.84
CA PRO A 118 5.24 -26.41 27.70
C PRO A 118 3.93 -25.64 27.84
N LEU A 119 3.30 -25.73 28.99
CA LEU A 119 2.05 -25.00 29.25
C LEU A 119 2.29 -23.49 29.35
N ILE A 120 3.27 -23.05 30.11
CA ILE A 120 3.58 -21.63 30.31
C ILE A 120 3.95 -20.97 28.99
N GLN A 121 4.77 -21.64 28.18
CA GLN A 121 5.12 -21.15 26.85
C GLN A 121 3.91 -21.04 25.92
N SER A 122 3.03 -22.04 25.93
CA SER A 122 1.80 -22.00 25.12
C SER A 122 0.85 -20.87 25.57
N LEU A 123 0.76 -20.59 26.87
CA LEU A 123 0.04 -19.45 27.41
C LEU A 123 0.66 -18.11 27.01
N ALA A 124 1.99 -18.01 26.90
CA ALA A 124 2.69 -16.81 26.45
C ALA A 124 2.40 -16.45 24.99
N LEU A 125 2.00 -17.44 24.15
CA LEU A 125 1.60 -17.26 22.77
C LEU A 125 0.18 -16.71 22.61
N LEU A 126 -0.64 -16.73 23.67
CA LEU A 126 -2.01 -16.20 23.60
C LEU A 126 -2.02 -14.66 23.56
N ASN A 127 -3.10 -14.13 23.00
CA ASN A 127 -3.31 -12.68 22.95
C ASN A 127 -3.85 -12.14 24.26
N TRP A 128 -2.96 -11.68 25.14
CA TRP A 128 -3.31 -11.05 26.38
C TRP A 128 -3.37 -9.52 26.26
N PRO A 129 -4.27 -8.82 26.99
CA PRO A 129 -4.24 -7.37 27.12
C PRO A 129 -2.87 -6.86 27.59
N ARG A 130 -2.45 -5.67 27.11
CA ARG A 130 -1.10 -5.14 27.37
C ARG A 130 -0.66 -5.18 28.83
N GLY A 131 -1.50 -4.73 29.77
CA GLY A 131 -1.16 -4.73 31.21
C GLY A 131 -1.12 -6.12 31.85
N VAL A 132 -1.93 -7.06 31.34
CA VAL A 132 -2.00 -8.44 31.83
C VAL A 132 -0.80 -9.25 31.34
N ARG A 133 -0.39 -9.07 30.09
CA ARG A 133 0.70 -9.81 29.45
C ARG A 133 2.02 -9.68 30.23
N LEU A 134 2.39 -8.45 30.63
CA LEU A 134 3.62 -8.23 31.39
C LEU A 134 3.57 -8.91 32.78
N ARG A 135 2.44 -8.81 33.49
CA ARG A 135 2.27 -9.47 34.80
C ARG A 135 2.35 -10.98 34.68
N LEU A 136 1.67 -11.56 33.67
CA LEU A 136 1.75 -13.00 33.42
C LEU A 136 3.17 -13.44 33.07
N LEU A 137 3.91 -12.68 32.25
CA LEU A 137 5.28 -12.98 31.92
C LEU A 137 6.17 -12.98 33.16
N VAL A 138 6.12 -11.94 33.97
CA VAL A 138 6.94 -11.85 35.21
C VAL A 138 6.58 -12.97 36.18
N THR A 139 5.31 -13.27 36.41
CA THR A 139 4.85 -14.34 37.25
C THR A 139 5.29 -15.70 36.72
N ALA A 140 5.18 -15.94 35.42
CA ALA A 140 5.59 -17.15 34.75
C ALA A 140 7.11 -17.38 34.88
N MET A 141 7.91 -16.34 34.62
CA MET A 141 9.37 -16.43 34.80
C MET A 141 9.79 -16.69 36.26
N ALA A 142 9.14 -16.01 37.22
CA ALA A 142 9.39 -16.25 38.65
C ALA A 142 9.05 -17.68 39.04
N LEU A 143 7.91 -18.21 38.57
CA LEU A 143 7.51 -19.59 38.79
C LEU A 143 8.50 -20.57 38.19
N LEU A 144 8.89 -20.40 36.93
CA LEU A 144 9.87 -21.29 36.27
C LEU A 144 11.23 -21.22 36.94
N ALA A 145 11.69 -20.05 37.38
CA ALA A 145 12.94 -19.91 38.14
C ALA A 145 12.87 -20.62 39.50
N ALA A 146 11.74 -20.55 40.19
CA ALA A 146 11.52 -21.25 41.44
C ALA A 146 11.52 -22.78 41.21
N LEU A 147 10.86 -23.29 40.16
CA LEU A 147 10.86 -24.69 39.79
C LEU A 147 12.27 -25.17 39.41
N TRP A 148 13.01 -24.38 38.63
CA TRP A 148 14.41 -24.65 38.30
C TRP A 148 15.30 -24.78 39.55
N PHE A 149 15.12 -23.89 40.53
CA PHE A 149 15.85 -23.93 41.79
C PHE A 149 15.47 -25.14 42.65
N ILE A 150 14.16 -25.49 42.69
CA ILE A 150 13.67 -26.67 43.41
C ILE A 150 14.30 -27.95 42.80
N ASP A 151 14.20 -28.10 41.47
CA ASP A 151 14.75 -29.23 40.76
C ASP A 151 16.26 -29.37 41.00
N TRP A 152 16.99 -28.23 41.02
CA TRP A 152 18.42 -28.24 41.39
C TRP A 152 18.65 -28.83 42.79
N ARG A 153 17.88 -28.39 43.76
CA ARG A 153 18.05 -28.83 45.15
C ARG A 153 17.61 -30.26 45.40
N THR A 154 16.67 -30.78 44.64
CA THR A 154 16.08 -32.12 44.87
C THR A 154 16.70 -33.19 44.00
N ALA A 155 16.99 -32.90 42.74
CA ALA A 155 17.51 -33.89 41.79
C ALA A 155 19.04 -33.94 41.73
N PHE A 156 19.73 -32.85 42.10
CA PHE A 156 21.18 -32.71 41.93
C PHE A 156 21.91 -32.19 43.21
N PRO A 157 21.71 -32.79 44.39
CA PRO A 157 22.29 -32.28 45.62
C PRO A 157 23.82 -32.30 45.65
N ASP A 158 24.45 -33.25 44.95
CA ASP A 158 25.90 -33.48 44.92
C ASP A 158 26.52 -33.26 43.53
N ALA A 159 25.93 -32.33 42.74
CA ALA A 159 26.36 -32.06 41.37
C ALA A 159 27.80 -31.53 41.32
N ASP A 160 28.59 -32.06 40.40
CA ASP A 160 29.92 -31.56 40.07
C ASP A 160 29.87 -30.26 39.22
N ALA A 161 31.04 -29.72 38.86
CA ALA A 161 31.14 -28.48 38.13
C ALA A 161 30.58 -28.60 36.70
N GLU A 162 30.65 -29.76 36.07
CA GLU A 162 30.15 -30.01 34.71
C GLU A 162 28.61 -30.05 34.69
N ILE A 163 27.99 -30.81 35.60
CA ILE A 163 26.54 -30.87 35.79
C ILE A 163 26.02 -29.48 36.16
N SER A 164 26.73 -28.75 37.03
CA SER A 164 26.33 -27.39 37.43
C SER A 164 26.29 -26.44 36.24
N SER A 165 27.28 -26.48 35.34
CA SER A 165 27.32 -25.63 34.15
C SER A 165 26.22 -25.98 33.15
N ALA A 166 25.98 -27.28 32.91
CA ALA A 166 24.88 -27.75 32.06
C ALA A 166 23.52 -27.34 32.62
N TRP A 167 23.33 -27.39 33.93
CA TRP A 167 22.12 -27.02 34.63
C TRP A 167 21.81 -25.51 34.52
N VAL A 168 22.84 -24.65 34.56
CA VAL A 168 22.69 -23.22 34.34
C VAL A 168 22.15 -22.97 32.93
N VAL A 169 22.70 -23.60 31.89
CA VAL A 169 22.24 -23.50 30.52
C VAL A 169 20.77 -23.97 30.41
N PHE A 170 20.45 -25.12 31.00
CA PHE A 170 19.12 -25.68 31.05
C PHE A 170 18.08 -24.68 31.62
N GLY A 171 18.41 -24.07 32.76
CA GLY A 171 17.55 -23.12 33.43
C GLY A 171 17.40 -21.81 32.67
N VAL A 172 18.52 -21.23 32.21
CA VAL A 172 18.50 -19.96 31.49
C VAL A 172 17.60 -20.04 30.24
N PHE A 173 17.72 -21.11 29.44
CA PHE A 173 16.89 -21.28 28.26
C PHE A 173 15.45 -21.70 28.59
N GLY A 174 15.23 -22.56 29.57
CA GLY A 174 13.88 -22.96 30.00
C GLY A 174 13.09 -21.82 30.61
N VAL A 175 13.68 -21.08 31.55
CA VAL A 175 13.06 -19.91 32.20
C VAL A 175 12.93 -18.73 31.23
N GLY A 176 13.91 -18.55 30.35
CA GLY A 176 13.95 -17.42 29.39
C GLY A 176 13.03 -17.58 28.19
N LEU A 177 12.59 -18.78 27.84
CA LEU A 177 11.81 -19.07 26.64
C LEU A 177 10.53 -18.19 26.51
N PRO A 178 9.68 -18.02 27.52
CA PRO A 178 8.51 -17.16 27.44
C PRO A 178 8.88 -15.69 27.17
N ALA A 179 9.98 -15.20 27.76
CA ALA A 179 10.45 -13.84 27.55
C ALA A 179 10.93 -13.63 26.12
N MET A 180 11.72 -14.55 25.55
CA MET A 180 12.19 -14.51 24.16
C MET A 180 11.01 -14.51 23.19
N THR A 181 10.01 -15.33 23.47
CA THR A 181 8.78 -15.39 22.66
C THR A 181 7.98 -14.09 22.73
N VAL A 182 7.73 -13.58 23.94
CA VAL A 182 7.00 -12.31 24.10
C VAL A 182 7.74 -11.15 23.46
N MET A 183 9.09 -11.11 23.53
CA MET A 183 9.90 -10.09 22.88
C MET A 183 9.78 -10.17 21.34
N SER A 184 9.83 -11.39 20.77
CA SER A 184 9.66 -11.60 19.33
C SER A 184 8.27 -11.15 18.85
N LEU A 185 7.22 -11.48 19.61
CA LEU A 185 5.85 -11.04 19.29
C LEU A 185 5.64 -9.53 19.52
N TRP A 186 6.28 -8.95 20.54
CA TRP A 186 6.26 -7.50 20.75
C TRP A 186 6.92 -6.74 19.60
N TRP A 187 8.04 -7.24 19.09
CA TRP A 187 8.69 -6.67 17.91
C TRP A 187 7.76 -6.68 16.68
N TRP A 188 7.06 -7.78 16.46
CA TRP A 188 6.03 -7.87 15.43
C TRP A 188 4.94 -6.81 15.63
N ASP A 189 4.43 -6.66 16.85
CA ASP A 189 3.40 -5.66 17.18
C ASP A 189 3.85 -4.23 16.90
N VAL A 190 5.11 -3.91 17.23
CA VAL A 190 5.71 -2.60 16.93
C VAL A 190 5.75 -2.35 15.42
N LEU A 191 6.20 -3.34 14.63
CA LEU A 191 6.28 -3.19 13.17
C LEU A 191 4.91 -2.99 12.53
N VAL A 192 3.90 -3.75 12.93
CA VAL A 192 2.53 -3.60 12.44
C VAL A 192 1.95 -2.25 12.84
N THR A 193 2.22 -1.78 14.06
CA THR A 193 1.76 -0.46 14.52
C THR A 193 2.41 0.68 13.74
N LEU A 194 3.70 0.59 13.46
CA LEU A 194 4.43 1.58 12.64
C LEU A 194 3.91 1.61 11.20
N ASP A 195 3.62 0.46 10.62
CA ASP A 195 3.07 0.39 9.27
C ASP A 195 1.68 1.04 9.20
N ARG A 196 0.80 0.73 10.16
CA ARG A 196 -0.52 1.37 10.27
C ARG A 196 -0.42 2.89 10.47
N ALA A 197 0.53 3.35 11.28
CA ALA A 197 0.75 4.78 11.50
C ALA A 197 1.18 5.49 10.21
N ARG A 198 2.10 4.91 9.42
CA ARG A 198 2.53 5.44 8.12
C ARG A 198 1.37 5.55 7.13
N VAL A 199 0.53 4.52 7.04
CA VAL A 199 -0.66 4.54 6.17
C VAL A 199 -1.65 5.62 6.61
N ALA A 200 -1.87 5.78 7.92
CA ALA A 200 -2.74 6.82 8.46
C ALA A 200 -2.20 8.23 8.18
N GLU A 201 -0.87 8.44 8.33
CA GLU A 201 -0.20 9.71 8.04
C GLU A 201 -0.29 10.07 6.55
N ALA A 202 -0.07 9.11 5.65
CA ALA A 202 -0.24 9.33 4.21
C ALA A 202 -1.69 9.73 3.84
N ARG A 203 -2.70 9.10 4.46
CA ARG A 203 -4.10 9.48 4.27
C ARG A 203 -4.41 10.87 4.81
N LEU A 204 -3.87 11.20 5.98
CA LEU A 204 -4.03 12.53 6.57
C LEU A 204 -3.42 13.60 5.68
N GLY A 205 -2.19 13.39 5.20
CA GLY A 205 -1.53 14.29 4.25
C GLY A 205 -2.34 14.51 2.97
N ALA A 206 -2.87 13.45 2.38
CA ALA A 206 -3.74 13.55 1.21
C ALA A 206 -5.04 14.33 1.50
N THR A 207 -5.62 14.16 2.69
CA THR A 207 -6.82 14.89 3.10
C THR A 207 -6.53 16.37 3.36
N GLN A 208 -5.42 16.68 4.01
CA GLN A 208 -4.98 18.06 4.25
C GLN A 208 -4.70 18.79 2.92
N GLU A 209 -4.05 18.12 1.97
CA GLU A 209 -3.82 18.71 0.64
C GLU A 209 -5.14 18.98 -0.10
N ARG A 210 -6.12 18.08 -0.02
CA ARG A 210 -7.46 18.32 -0.60
C ARG A 210 -8.17 19.51 0.05
N LEU A 211 -8.06 19.66 1.37
CA LEU A 211 -8.63 20.81 2.08
C LEU A 211 -7.94 22.10 1.70
N ARG A 212 -6.61 22.12 1.60
CA ARG A 212 -5.83 23.28 1.18
C ARG A 212 -6.27 23.73 -0.21
N VAL A 213 -6.37 22.78 -1.14
CA VAL A 213 -6.85 23.06 -2.51
C VAL A 213 -8.25 23.63 -2.52
N ALA A 214 -9.17 23.05 -1.72
CA ALA A 214 -10.55 23.54 -1.64
C ALA A 214 -10.61 24.99 -1.12
N THR A 215 -9.74 25.34 -0.15
CA THR A 215 -9.62 26.70 0.36
C THR A 215 -9.06 27.64 -0.69
N ASP A 216 -7.97 27.27 -1.36
CA ASP A 216 -7.36 28.08 -2.44
C ASP A 216 -8.37 28.35 -3.58
N VAL A 217 -9.19 27.36 -3.95
CA VAL A 217 -10.28 27.51 -4.92
C VAL A 217 -11.34 28.49 -4.43
N HIS A 218 -11.75 28.36 -3.17
CA HIS A 218 -12.78 29.21 -2.57
C HIS A 218 -12.34 30.69 -2.53
N ASP A 219 -11.11 30.94 -2.13
CA ASP A 219 -10.55 32.28 -2.03
C ASP A 219 -10.39 32.94 -3.40
N LEU A 220 -9.93 32.16 -4.40
CA LEU A 220 -9.83 32.65 -5.79
C LEU A 220 -11.20 33.01 -6.35
N GLN A 221 -12.20 32.16 -6.14
CA GLN A 221 -13.57 32.41 -6.59
C GLN A 221 -14.19 33.60 -5.86
N GLY A 222 -13.99 33.73 -4.56
CA GLY A 222 -14.47 34.85 -3.76
C GLY A 222 -13.98 36.19 -4.28
N HIS A 223 -12.68 36.29 -4.57
CA HIS A 223 -12.08 37.52 -5.12
C HIS A 223 -12.67 37.91 -6.47
N HIS A 224 -12.77 36.98 -7.40
CA HIS A 224 -13.37 37.27 -8.73
C HIS A 224 -14.82 37.68 -8.62
N LEU A 225 -15.63 37.06 -7.78
CA LEU A 225 -17.02 37.42 -7.56
C LEU A 225 -17.18 38.86 -6.99
N GLN A 226 -16.30 39.22 -6.05
CA GLN A 226 -16.30 40.61 -5.52
C GLN A 226 -15.99 41.64 -6.60
N VAL A 227 -14.98 41.42 -7.44
CA VAL A 227 -14.62 42.34 -8.54
C VAL A 227 -15.80 42.48 -9.53
N ILE A 228 -16.44 41.37 -9.91
CA ILE A 228 -17.59 41.38 -10.80
C ILE A 228 -18.76 42.17 -10.18
N ALA A 229 -19.07 41.93 -8.90
CA ALA A 229 -20.13 42.64 -8.18
C ALA A 229 -19.90 44.17 -8.16
N LEU A 230 -18.66 44.61 -7.88
CA LEU A 230 -18.28 46.01 -7.87
C LEU A 230 -18.38 46.64 -9.27
N GLN A 231 -17.98 45.93 -10.32
CA GLN A 231 -18.09 46.39 -11.72
C GLN A 231 -19.55 46.55 -12.13
N LEU A 232 -20.43 45.62 -11.75
CA LEU A 232 -21.87 45.70 -12.01
C LEU A 232 -22.53 46.85 -11.23
N GLU A 233 -22.20 47.04 -9.96
CA GLU A 233 -22.71 48.16 -9.15
C GLU A 233 -22.28 49.52 -9.74
N LEU A 234 -21.05 49.63 -10.21
CA LEU A 234 -20.55 50.83 -10.86
C LEU A 234 -21.28 51.08 -12.20
N ALA A 235 -21.51 50.02 -12.97
CA ALA A 235 -22.29 50.15 -14.21
C ALA A 235 -23.72 50.68 -13.97
N GLU A 236 -24.41 50.13 -12.93
CA GLU A 236 -25.74 50.62 -12.55
C GLU A 236 -25.73 52.09 -12.17
N ARG A 237 -24.75 52.57 -11.38
CA ARG A 237 -24.65 53.97 -10.96
C ARG A 237 -24.34 54.93 -12.11
N LEU A 238 -23.68 54.45 -13.17
CA LEU A 238 -23.32 55.24 -14.35
C LEU A 238 -24.42 55.25 -15.39
N LEU A 239 -25.39 54.35 -15.38
CA LEU A 239 -26.35 54.14 -16.45
C LEU A 239 -27.10 55.40 -16.84
N ASP A 240 -27.54 56.20 -15.86
CA ASP A 240 -28.27 57.45 -16.07
C ASP A 240 -27.38 58.69 -16.30
N LYS A 241 -26.06 58.60 -16.01
CA LYS A 241 -25.13 59.73 -16.05
C LYS A 241 -24.19 59.66 -17.25
N ASP A 242 -23.71 58.50 -17.58
CA ASP A 242 -22.75 58.22 -18.64
C ASP A 242 -22.98 56.80 -19.18
N PRO A 243 -23.88 56.59 -20.13
CA PRO A 243 -24.20 55.26 -20.66
C PRO A 243 -23.03 54.58 -21.34
N ASP A 244 -22.07 55.32 -21.92
CA ASP A 244 -20.89 54.73 -22.56
C ASP A 244 -19.92 54.17 -21.51
N ALA A 245 -19.69 54.88 -20.43
CA ALA A 245 -18.92 54.40 -19.30
C ALA A 245 -19.60 53.19 -18.60
N ALA A 246 -20.93 53.19 -18.49
CA ALA A 246 -21.68 52.06 -17.98
C ALA A 246 -21.48 50.79 -18.83
N LEU A 247 -21.52 50.95 -20.15
CA LEU A 247 -21.32 49.85 -21.10
C LEU A 247 -19.89 49.27 -20.99
N GLU A 248 -18.92 50.13 -20.79
CA GLU A 248 -17.52 49.67 -20.57
C GLU A 248 -17.38 48.86 -19.29
N GLN A 249 -18.02 49.25 -18.18
CA GLN A 249 -18.01 48.43 -16.93
C GLN A 249 -18.69 47.07 -17.12
N LEU A 250 -19.76 46.99 -17.90
CA LEU A 250 -20.38 45.71 -18.23
C LEU A 250 -19.47 44.80 -19.06
N ARG A 251 -18.71 45.38 -20.01
CA ARG A 251 -17.72 44.61 -20.78
C ARG A 251 -16.60 44.08 -19.88
N LEU A 252 -16.09 44.89 -18.96
CA LEU A 252 -15.08 44.48 -17.98
C LEU A 252 -15.61 43.36 -17.07
N ALA A 253 -16.83 43.49 -16.56
CA ALA A 253 -17.45 42.43 -15.76
C ALA A 253 -17.58 41.11 -16.55
N ARG A 254 -17.95 41.15 -17.81
CA ARG A 254 -18.03 39.98 -18.69
C ARG A 254 -16.64 39.32 -18.90
N THR A 255 -15.58 40.12 -19.03
CA THR A 255 -14.22 39.63 -19.14
C THR A 255 -13.80 38.96 -17.85
N SER A 256 -14.04 39.57 -16.69
CA SER A 256 -13.74 39.02 -15.36
C SER A 256 -14.47 37.69 -15.11
N VAL A 257 -15.73 37.52 -15.58
CA VAL A 257 -16.43 36.22 -15.53
C VAL A 257 -15.72 35.15 -16.36
N THR A 258 -15.22 35.52 -17.54
CA THR A 258 -14.54 34.59 -18.43
C THR A 258 -13.22 34.15 -17.83
N GLU A 259 -12.46 35.08 -17.25
CA GLU A 259 -11.19 34.81 -16.53
C GLU A 259 -11.41 33.92 -15.30
N ALA A 260 -12.41 34.20 -14.47
CA ALA A 260 -12.78 33.39 -13.31
C ALA A 260 -13.14 31.94 -13.72
N ARG A 261 -13.89 31.76 -14.79
CA ARG A 261 -14.22 30.41 -15.31
C ARG A 261 -12.98 29.68 -15.83
N GLN A 262 -12.09 30.39 -16.51
CA GLN A 262 -10.84 29.78 -17.00
C GLN A 262 -9.92 29.42 -15.85
N GLY A 263 -9.69 30.28 -14.86
CA GLY A 263 -8.89 30.01 -13.68
C GLY A 263 -9.39 28.81 -12.88
N THR A 264 -10.71 28.68 -12.71
CA THR A 264 -11.31 27.52 -12.04
C THR A 264 -11.09 26.22 -12.83
N ARG A 265 -11.19 26.27 -14.18
CA ARG A 265 -10.91 25.10 -15.02
C ARG A 265 -9.44 24.69 -14.97
N ASP A 266 -8.53 25.65 -15.04
CA ASP A 266 -7.08 25.39 -15.02
C ASP A 266 -6.66 24.80 -13.68
N LEU A 267 -7.24 25.30 -12.59
CA LEU A 267 -7.02 24.75 -11.24
C LEU A 267 -7.59 23.32 -11.13
N ALA A 268 -8.80 23.09 -11.56
CA ALA A 268 -9.41 21.75 -11.58
C ALA A 268 -8.61 20.75 -12.44
N MET A 269 -7.98 21.22 -13.52
CA MET A 269 -7.12 20.39 -14.37
C MET A 269 -5.76 20.09 -13.72
N ARG A 270 -5.18 21.02 -12.96
CA ARG A 270 -3.93 20.77 -12.21
C ARG A 270 -4.09 19.70 -11.14
N PHE A 271 -5.25 19.60 -10.51
CA PHE A 271 -5.54 18.66 -9.41
C PHE A 271 -6.19 17.35 -9.83
N ARG A 272 -6.63 17.22 -11.07
CA ARG A 272 -7.08 15.95 -11.66
C ARG A 272 -5.94 15.29 -12.43
N GLY A 273 -4.87 14.98 -11.77
CA GLY A 273 -3.87 14.06 -12.28
C GLY A 273 -4.43 12.64 -12.27
N VAL A 274 -5.40 12.34 -13.13
CA VAL A 274 -5.78 10.95 -13.43
C VAL A 274 -4.55 10.31 -14.08
N PRO A 275 -4.07 9.16 -13.59
CA PRO A 275 -2.99 8.44 -14.28
C PRO A 275 -3.34 8.22 -15.74
N LEU A 276 -2.39 8.42 -16.66
CA LEU A 276 -2.67 8.31 -18.10
C LEU A 276 -3.24 6.95 -18.52
N PRO A 277 -2.82 5.81 -17.93
CA PRO A 277 -3.48 4.53 -18.20
C PRO A 277 -4.98 4.54 -17.88
N ASP A 278 -5.38 5.19 -16.78
CA ASP A 278 -6.79 5.31 -16.38
C ASP A 278 -7.54 6.29 -17.29
N GLU A 279 -6.88 7.36 -17.72
CA GLU A 279 -7.44 8.33 -18.68
C GLU A 279 -7.74 7.66 -20.04
N ILE A 280 -6.82 6.81 -20.52
CA ILE A 280 -7.02 6.04 -21.75
C ILE A 280 -8.12 4.99 -21.59
N ALA A 281 -8.15 4.29 -20.44
CA ALA A 281 -9.21 3.33 -20.15
C ALA A 281 -10.59 4.01 -20.12
N ASN A 282 -10.71 5.17 -19.47
CA ASN A 282 -11.93 5.96 -19.45
C ASN A 282 -12.35 6.43 -20.87
N ALA A 283 -11.36 6.82 -21.71
CA ALA A 283 -11.61 7.20 -23.09
C ALA A 283 -12.18 6.04 -23.91
N VAL A 284 -11.62 4.85 -23.77
CA VAL A 284 -12.10 3.61 -24.43
C VAL A 284 -13.52 3.28 -23.96
N ASP A 285 -13.79 3.33 -22.66
CA ASP A 285 -15.10 3.02 -22.10
C ASP A 285 -16.16 4.03 -22.58
N LEU A 286 -15.82 5.31 -22.68
CA LEU A 286 -16.69 6.36 -23.18
C LEU A 286 -17.01 6.16 -24.68
N LEU A 287 -16.02 5.81 -25.50
CA LEU A 287 -16.20 5.51 -26.92
C LEU A 287 -17.07 4.27 -27.11
N ARG A 288 -16.88 3.22 -26.32
CA ARG A 288 -17.69 2.01 -26.35
C ARG A 288 -19.13 2.26 -25.92
N ALA A 289 -19.34 3.08 -24.89
CA ALA A 289 -20.66 3.49 -24.44
C ALA A 289 -21.42 4.29 -25.51
N ALA A 290 -20.70 5.01 -26.38
CA ALA A 290 -21.26 5.70 -27.55
C ALA A 290 -21.48 4.81 -28.78
N GLY A 291 -21.21 3.49 -28.68
CA GLY A 291 -21.39 2.53 -29.76
C GLY A 291 -20.19 2.35 -30.71
N THR A 292 -19.05 2.99 -30.41
CA THR A 292 -17.81 2.88 -31.20
C THR A 292 -17.00 1.66 -30.72
N SER A 293 -16.53 0.80 -31.62
CA SER A 293 -15.58 -0.27 -31.28
C SER A 293 -14.22 0.37 -30.96
N ALA A 294 -13.81 0.39 -29.68
CA ALA A 294 -12.60 1.05 -29.23
C ALA A 294 -11.64 0.08 -28.55
N ASP A 295 -10.35 0.16 -28.90
CA ASP A 295 -9.25 -0.58 -28.31
C ASP A 295 -8.09 0.34 -27.96
N ALA A 296 -7.29 -0.05 -26.94
CA ALA A 296 -6.10 0.70 -26.57
C ALA A 296 -4.90 -0.19 -26.30
N GLU A 297 -3.73 0.29 -26.73
CA GLU A 297 -2.42 -0.28 -26.40
C GLU A 297 -1.64 0.72 -25.56
N VAL A 298 -1.32 0.33 -24.32
CA VAL A 298 -0.67 1.21 -23.34
C VAL A 298 0.62 0.55 -22.84
N SER A 299 1.74 1.27 -22.97
CA SER A 299 3.03 0.81 -22.45
C SER A 299 2.95 0.58 -20.93
N PRO A 300 3.62 -0.46 -20.39
CA PRO A 300 3.68 -0.69 -18.94
C PRO A 300 4.18 0.50 -18.13
N ASP A 301 5.03 1.34 -18.74
CA ASP A 301 5.65 2.51 -18.12
C ASP A 301 4.80 3.80 -18.26
N ALA A 302 3.60 3.72 -18.83
CA ALA A 302 2.77 4.89 -19.18
C ALA A 302 2.44 5.81 -17.99
N ALA A 303 2.53 5.31 -16.76
CA ALA A 303 2.40 6.12 -15.54
C ALA A 303 3.51 7.18 -15.39
N ALA A 304 4.65 7.02 -16.06
CA ALA A 304 5.76 7.97 -16.07
C ALA A 304 5.62 9.06 -17.15
N ALA A 305 4.68 8.93 -18.07
CA ALA A 305 4.46 9.90 -19.14
C ALA A 305 3.90 11.23 -18.59
N PRO A 306 4.15 12.37 -19.27
CA PRO A 306 3.77 13.70 -18.80
C PRO A 306 2.24 13.90 -18.83
N ALA A 307 1.55 13.50 -17.76
CA ALA A 307 0.09 13.51 -17.63
C ALA A 307 -0.52 14.93 -17.77
N SER A 308 0.20 15.96 -17.33
CA SER A 308 -0.25 17.36 -17.47
C SER A 308 -0.40 17.82 -18.94
N VAL A 309 0.36 17.20 -19.85
CA VAL A 309 0.33 17.50 -21.29
C VAL A 309 -0.60 16.53 -22.01
N LEU A 310 -0.39 15.22 -21.83
CA LEU A 310 -1.11 14.18 -22.57
C LEU A 310 -2.56 13.95 -22.11
N GLY A 311 -2.89 14.15 -20.83
CA GLY A 311 -4.25 13.97 -20.34
C GLY A 311 -5.28 14.86 -21.04
N PRO A 312 -5.06 16.20 -21.12
CA PRO A 312 -5.93 17.07 -21.94
C PRO A 312 -6.00 16.68 -23.40
N VAL A 313 -4.90 16.20 -24.01
CA VAL A 313 -4.86 15.72 -25.39
C VAL A 313 -5.79 14.52 -25.58
N ILE A 314 -5.71 13.52 -24.69
CA ILE A 314 -6.54 12.32 -24.74
C ILE A 314 -8.03 12.70 -24.66
N ARG A 315 -8.41 13.58 -23.73
CA ARG A 315 -9.81 14.04 -23.57
C ARG A 315 -10.32 14.77 -24.81
N GLU A 316 -9.55 15.69 -25.33
CA GLU A 316 -9.94 16.49 -26.50
C GLU A 316 -10.06 15.62 -27.75
N THR A 317 -9.08 14.75 -28.01
CA THR A 317 -9.13 13.84 -29.15
C THR A 317 -10.27 12.82 -29.03
N THR A 318 -10.58 12.33 -27.82
CA THR A 318 -11.74 11.47 -27.57
C THR A 318 -13.04 12.20 -27.85
N THR A 319 -13.17 13.46 -27.39
CA THR A 319 -14.34 14.31 -27.67
C THR A 319 -14.49 14.56 -29.17
N ASN A 320 -13.38 14.76 -29.88
CA ASN A 320 -13.40 14.96 -31.33
C ASN A 320 -13.86 13.70 -32.07
N VAL A 321 -13.45 12.53 -31.66
CA VAL A 321 -13.97 11.26 -32.21
C VAL A 321 -15.47 11.12 -32.00
N LEU A 322 -15.96 11.46 -30.80
CA LEU A 322 -17.40 11.41 -30.50
C LEU A 322 -18.23 12.39 -31.28
N ARG A 323 -17.69 13.60 -31.60
CA ARG A 323 -18.40 14.67 -32.31
C ARG A 323 -18.29 14.55 -33.83
N HIS A 324 -17.14 14.15 -34.34
CA HIS A 324 -16.76 14.27 -35.75
C HIS A 324 -16.30 12.94 -36.38
N GLY A 325 -16.18 11.86 -35.60
CA GLY A 325 -15.81 10.54 -36.08
C GLY A 325 -16.93 9.84 -36.84
N GLY A 326 -16.61 8.81 -37.61
CA GLY A 326 -17.60 7.98 -38.31
C GLY A 326 -18.38 7.02 -37.36
N GLY A 327 -17.97 6.94 -36.07
CA GLY A 327 -18.67 6.21 -35.01
C GLY A 327 -18.52 4.69 -35.04
N ARG A 328 -17.74 4.12 -35.94
CA ARG A 328 -17.60 2.66 -36.09
C ARG A 328 -16.45 2.10 -35.26
N TRP A 329 -15.29 2.70 -35.35
CA TRP A 329 -14.12 2.23 -34.62
C TRP A 329 -13.14 3.33 -34.26
N ALA A 330 -12.36 3.12 -33.19
CA ALA A 330 -11.23 3.95 -32.78
C ALA A 330 -10.15 3.10 -32.13
N ARG A 331 -8.90 3.45 -32.33
CA ARG A 331 -7.75 2.81 -31.70
C ARG A 331 -6.85 3.87 -31.06
N LEU A 332 -6.53 3.66 -29.80
CA LEU A 332 -5.66 4.53 -29.02
C LEU A 332 -4.35 3.80 -28.72
N SER A 333 -3.23 4.52 -28.71
CA SER A 333 -1.98 3.95 -28.21
C SER A 333 -1.17 4.99 -27.43
N LEU A 334 -0.47 4.54 -26.38
CA LEU A 334 0.52 5.33 -25.65
C LEU A 334 1.77 4.51 -25.47
N THR A 335 2.81 4.85 -26.19
CA THR A 335 4.07 4.10 -26.25
C THR A 335 5.26 5.00 -25.95
N ARG A 336 6.31 4.42 -25.36
CA ARG A 336 7.58 5.09 -25.17
C ARG A 336 8.49 4.78 -26.36
N GLN A 337 9.01 5.80 -27.03
CA GLN A 337 9.98 5.69 -28.12
C GLN A 337 11.38 6.06 -27.60
N GLY A 338 12.40 5.25 -27.96
CA GLY A 338 13.78 5.39 -27.46
C GLY A 338 14.11 4.47 -26.28
N GLY A 339 15.38 4.05 -26.17
CA GLY A 339 15.87 3.14 -25.12
C GLY A 339 15.91 3.82 -23.74
N SER A 340 15.81 3.03 -22.67
CA SER A 340 15.95 3.51 -21.29
C SER A 340 17.37 4.04 -21.05
N GLY A 341 17.51 5.37 -20.98
CA GLY A 341 18.77 6.05 -20.67
C GLY A 341 19.34 6.96 -21.75
N GLU A 342 18.79 6.98 -22.97
CA GLU A 342 19.27 7.85 -24.05
C GLU A 342 18.67 9.26 -23.99
N GLN A 343 19.50 10.27 -24.23
CA GLN A 343 19.07 11.63 -24.54
C GLN A 343 18.25 11.56 -25.84
N GLY A 344 16.91 11.64 -25.72
CA GLY A 344 16.01 11.56 -26.87
C GLY A 344 14.80 10.64 -26.68
N ALA A 345 14.60 10.04 -25.49
CA ALA A 345 13.38 9.29 -25.23
C ALA A 345 12.15 10.20 -25.25
N ALA A 346 11.09 9.76 -25.93
CA ALA A 346 9.86 10.50 -26.08
C ALA A 346 8.64 9.60 -25.86
N TRP A 347 7.56 10.18 -25.40
CA TRP A 347 6.26 9.55 -25.33
C TRP A 347 5.44 9.87 -26.58
N ARG A 348 4.91 8.83 -27.21
CA ARG A 348 4.05 8.93 -28.39
C ARG A 348 2.64 8.49 -28.02
N TYR A 349 1.71 9.42 -28.08
CA TYR A 349 0.27 9.15 -28.06
C TYR A 349 -0.27 9.19 -29.48
N GLU A 350 -1.13 8.25 -29.82
CA GLU A 350 -1.72 8.13 -31.13
C GLU A 350 -3.18 7.71 -31.02
N ILE A 351 -4.05 8.37 -31.75
CA ILE A 351 -5.43 7.97 -31.92
C ILE A 351 -5.79 7.95 -33.39
N VAL A 352 -6.40 6.84 -33.81
CA VAL A 352 -6.88 6.63 -35.17
C VAL A 352 -8.34 6.23 -35.10
N ASN A 353 -9.18 6.84 -35.91
CA ASN A 353 -10.59 6.51 -36.01
C ASN A 353 -11.11 6.61 -37.46
N ASP A 354 -12.26 6.00 -37.73
CA ASP A 354 -12.95 6.16 -39.00
C ASP A 354 -13.41 7.60 -39.21
N ALA A 355 -13.25 8.13 -40.43
CA ALA A 355 -13.69 9.46 -40.77
C ALA A 355 -15.18 9.48 -41.14
N ALA A 356 -15.93 10.51 -40.69
CA ALA A 356 -17.29 10.72 -41.13
C ALA A 356 -17.33 11.00 -42.65
N SER A 357 -18.35 10.46 -43.32
CA SER A 357 -18.51 10.55 -44.77
C SER A 357 -18.84 11.94 -45.30
N ASP A 358 -19.23 12.88 -44.42
CA ASP A 358 -19.65 14.23 -44.80
C ASP A 358 -18.73 15.30 -44.22
N PRO A 359 -18.00 16.09 -45.04
CA PRO A 359 -17.16 17.19 -44.57
C PRO A 359 -17.92 18.49 -44.25
N ALA A 360 -19.25 18.49 -44.14
CA ALA A 360 -20.09 19.70 -44.11
C ALA A 360 -20.29 20.29 -42.68
N SER A 361 -19.36 20.18 -41.77
CA SER A 361 -19.30 21.02 -40.58
C SER A 361 -17.90 21.63 -40.42
N GLY A 362 -17.66 22.61 -41.29
CA GLY A 362 -16.61 23.59 -41.03
C GLY A 362 -17.03 24.43 -39.85
N ASP A 363 -16.25 24.40 -38.87
CA ASP A 363 -15.87 25.38 -37.86
C ASP A 363 -15.70 24.69 -36.53
N ASP A 364 -14.46 24.49 -36.17
CA ASP A 364 -13.88 24.60 -34.83
C ASP A 364 -12.44 24.00 -34.80
N GLY A 365 -11.51 24.68 -35.49
CA GLY A 365 -10.06 24.45 -35.34
C GLY A 365 -9.53 24.78 -33.94
N SER A 366 -10.38 25.33 -33.05
CA SER A 366 -9.98 25.83 -31.74
C SER A 366 -9.44 24.72 -30.77
N GLY A 367 -9.96 23.52 -30.89
CA GLY A 367 -9.53 22.38 -30.03
C GLY A 367 -8.15 21.86 -30.40
N LEU A 368 -7.90 21.63 -31.69
CA LEU A 368 -6.59 21.14 -32.18
C LEU A 368 -5.49 22.20 -32.07
N ASP A 369 -5.84 23.50 -32.26
CA ASP A 369 -4.91 24.60 -32.03
C ASP A 369 -4.51 24.70 -30.55
N GLY A 370 -5.45 24.49 -29.63
CA GLY A 370 -5.19 24.42 -28.20
C GLY A 370 -4.25 23.27 -27.79
N ILE A 371 -4.43 22.09 -28.43
CA ILE A 371 -3.52 20.94 -28.27
C ILE A 371 -2.14 21.30 -28.79
N SER A 372 -2.03 21.80 -30.02
CA SER A 372 -0.78 22.10 -30.70
C SER A 372 0.07 23.08 -29.90
N ARG A 373 -0.55 24.15 -29.38
CA ARG A 373 0.15 25.13 -28.55
C ARG A 373 0.68 24.51 -27.26
N ARG A 374 -0.13 23.73 -26.54
CA ARG A 374 0.26 23.10 -25.27
C ARG A 374 1.38 22.08 -25.44
N VAL A 375 1.33 21.29 -26.49
CA VAL A 375 2.35 20.29 -26.82
C VAL A 375 3.65 20.97 -27.21
N ALA A 376 3.60 22.05 -28.00
CA ALA A 376 4.75 22.86 -28.39
C ALA A 376 5.43 23.52 -27.16
N GLU A 377 4.65 24.05 -26.19
CA GLU A 377 5.16 24.59 -24.93
C GLU A 377 5.94 23.52 -24.11
N ALA A 378 5.57 22.25 -24.27
CA ALA A 378 6.26 21.11 -23.66
C ALA A 378 7.44 20.56 -24.48
N GLY A 379 7.77 21.21 -25.62
CA GLY A 379 8.83 20.77 -26.54
C GLY A 379 8.44 19.56 -27.39
N GLY A 380 7.14 19.29 -27.52
CA GLY A 380 6.60 18.19 -28.31
C GLY A 380 6.10 18.63 -29.69
N GLU A 381 5.62 17.67 -30.46
CA GLU A 381 5.09 17.84 -31.83
C GLU A 381 3.72 17.18 -31.94
N VAL A 382 2.80 17.83 -32.71
CA VAL A 382 1.48 17.28 -33.05
C VAL A 382 1.42 17.12 -34.59
N ARG A 383 1.01 15.94 -35.03
CA ARG A 383 0.70 15.65 -36.43
C ARG A 383 -0.73 15.20 -36.55
N VAL A 384 -1.45 15.80 -37.48
CA VAL A 384 -2.85 15.47 -37.78
C VAL A 384 -2.93 15.11 -39.27
N GLU A 385 -3.37 13.89 -39.54
CA GLU A 385 -3.55 13.39 -40.89
C GLU A 385 -5.02 13.00 -41.09
N ARG A 386 -5.61 13.42 -42.19
CA ARG A 386 -6.97 13.03 -42.58
C ARG A 386 -6.93 12.42 -43.98
N THR A 387 -7.40 11.19 -44.05
CA THR A 387 -7.63 10.49 -45.31
C THR A 387 -9.15 10.45 -45.62
N LYS A 388 -9.55 9.82 -46.72
CA LYS A 388 -10.97 9.63 -47.05
C LYS A 388 -11.70 8.69 -46.08
N THR A 389 -10.96 7.83 -45.36
CA THR A 389 -11.53 6.77 -44.54
C THR A 389 -11.12 6.87 -43.05
N GLU A 390 -10.06 7.61 -42.74
CA GLU A 390 -9.48 7.64 -41.43
C GLU A 390 -9.03 9.06 -41.02
N PHE A 391 -9.16 9.34 -39.73
CA PHE A 391 -8.59 10.52 -39.09
C PHE A 391 -7.55 10.06 -38.07
N HIS A 392 -6.35 10.64 -38.13
CA HIS A 392 -5.20 10.22 -37.38
C HIS A 392 -4.55 11.40 -36.68
N VAL A 393 -4.38 11.33 -35.36
CA VAL A 393 -3.68 12.32 -34.55
C VAL A 393 -2.53 11.63 -33.84
N VAL A 394 -1.33 12.16 -34.00
CA VAL A 394 -0.11 11.72 -33.35
C VAL A 394 0.46 12.87 -32.53
N VAL A 395 0.74 12.62 -31.29
CA VAL A 395 1.37 13.57 -30.37
C VAL A 395 2.62 12.95 -29.78
N THR A 396 3.76 13.63 -29.96
CA THR A 396 5.05 13.21 -29.41
C THR A 396 5.53 14.24 -28.39
N VAL A 397 5.86 13.80 -27.17
CA VAL A 397 6.34 14.67 -26.09
C VAL A 397 7.62 14.10 -25.51
N PRO A 398 8.69 14.90 -25.30
CA PRO A 398 9.92 14.43 -24.66
C PRO A 398 9.65 13.82 -23.28
N ASP A 399 10.40 12.76 -22.92
CA ASP A 399 10.26 12.07 -21.63
C ASP A 399 10.68 12.95 -20.43
N ARG A 400 11.50 13.97 -20.67
CA ARG A 400 11.84 15.03 -19.71
C ARG A 400 11.46 16.38 -20.29
N ALA A 401 10.73 17.18 -19.51
CA ALA A 401 10.54 18.60 -19.84
C ALA A 401 11.92 19.26 -20.03
N PRO A 402 12.08 20.18 -21.03
CA PRO A 402 13.31 20.92 -21.20
C PRO A 402 13.65 21.63 -19.90
N GLY A 403 14.75 21.22 -19.26
CA GLY A 403 15.22 21.79 -18.01
C GLY A 403 15.36 23.31 -18.19
N LYS A 404 14.76 24.09 -17.29
CA LYS A 404 15.19 25.49 -17.09
C LYS A 404 16.65 25.40 -16.63
N ASP A 405 17.57 25.65 -17.57
CA ASP A 405 18.96 25.93 -17.22
C ASP A 405 18.99 27.06 -16.19
N VAL A 406 19.22 26.70 -14.94
CA VAL A 406 19.61 27.64 -13.90
C VAL A 406 21.04 28.05 -14.30
N ARG A 407 21.18 29.11 -15.11
CA ARG A 407 22.46 29.81 -15.25
C ARG A 407 22.85 30.32 -13.88
N ARG A 408 24.03 29.90 -13.47
CA ARG A 408 24.80 30.43 -12.33
C ARG A 408 25.04 31.94 -12.45
#